data_6eb2856a963c389e5497096d39c88d3f
#
_entry.id   6eb2856a963c389e5497096d39c88d3f
#
_cell.length_a   1.000
_cell.length_b   1.000
_cell.length_c   1.000
_cell.angle_alpha   90.00
_cell.angle_beta   90.00
_cell.angle_gamma   90.00
#
_symmetry.space_group_name_H-M   'P 1'
#
loop_
_entity.id
_entity.type
_entity.pdbx_description
1 polymer ?
#
loop_
_entity_poly.entity_id
_entity_poly.type
_entity_poly.pdbx_seq_one_letter_code
_entity_poly.pdbx_strand_id
1 'polypeptide(L)'
;MFDEDARVASRELDLALTTRDRSVADPEQRTPMCGVPYHSSQTYIARLIAKGYKVAICEQIEDPATAKGLVKRDVIRIITPGTVTDAAMLEEGKSNYLGAVYCEAGKCAAAFCDISTGEFCVAAFEGDNLSHVLNELGRFAPRELIMNKGAAETQTIPDFAQKKLGCLLEMGGDDYEYTACAAIVCEQFKLNSVRSEEHTSELQSLIR
;
A
#
# COMPACT_ATOMS: atom_id res chain seq x y z
N MET A 1 -13.92 14.55 -4.22
CA MET A 1 -13.89 13.31 -5.01
C MET A 1 -14.86 13.47 -6.15
N PHE A 2 -14.56 12.92 -7.32
CA PHE A 2 -15.34 13.09 -8.56
C PHE A 2 -15.56 11.74 -9.23
N ASP A 3 -16.51 11.70 -10.16
CA ASP A 3 -16.83 10.55 -11.01
C ASP A 3 -17.06 9.24 -10.23
N GLU A 4 -16.38 8.17 -10.56
CA GLU A 4 -16.51 6.89 -9.89
C GLU A 4 -16.03 6.94 -8.44
N ASP A 5 -14.95 7.68 -8.15
CA ASP A 5 -14.48 7.89 -6.77
C ASP A 5 -15.54 8.56 -5.90
N ALA A 6 -16.32 9.47 -6.45
CA ALA A 6 -17.42 10.10 -5.72
C ALA A 6 -18.56 9.12 -5.44
N ARG A 7 -18.86 8.23 -6.37
CA ARG A 7 -19.89 7.18 -6.18
C ARG A 7 -19.46 6.17 -5.13
N VAL A 8 -18.22 5.70 -5.21
CA VAL A 8 -17.63 4.79 -4.22
C VAL A 8 -17.62 5.44 -2.85
N ALA A 9 -17.06 6.64 -2.73
CA ALA A 9 -16.98 7.33 -1.45
C ALA A 9 -18.34 7.69 -0.86
N SER A 10 -19.31 8.08 -1.69
CA SER A 10 -20.69 8.32 -1.25
C SER A 10 -21.29 7.07 -0.60
N ARG A 11 -21.13 5.91 -1.22
CA ARG A 11 -21.63 4.63 -0.72
C ARG A 11 -20.89 4.17 0.55
N GLU A 12 -19.56 4.22 0.53
CA GLU A 12 -18.74 3.66 1.60
C GLU A 12 -18.72 4.54 2.86
N LEU A 13 -18.91 5.83 2.71
CA LEU A 13 -18.83 6.81 3.79
C LEU A 13 -20.19 7.41 4.17
N ASP A 14 -21.25 7.00 3.47
CA ASP A 14 -22.61 7.54 3.65
C ASP A 14 -22.66 9.06 3.43
N LEU A 15 -22.07 9.50 2.32
CA LEU A 15 -22.01 10.91 1.93
C LEU A 15 -23.04 11.22 0.85
N ALA A 16 -23.61 12.43 0.93
CA ALA A 16 -24.48 12.91 -0.12
C ALA A 16 -23.73 13.07 -1.45
N LEU A 17 -24.20 12.37 -2.48
CA LEU A 17 -23.72 12.55 -3.84
C LEU A 17 -24.34 13.83 -4.42
N THR A 18 -23.52 14.70 -4.93
CA THR A 18 -23.91 15.96 -5.59
C THR A 18 -23.28 16.05 -6.98
N THR A 19 -23.41 17.17 -7.61
CA THR A 19 -22.83 17.42 -8.94
C THR A 19 -22.18 18.80 -8.99
N ARG A 20 -21.07 18.91 -9.71
CA ARG A 20 -20.38 20.17 -9.93
C ARG A 20 -21.11 21.04 -10.96
N ASP A 21 -21.63 20.42 -12.00
CA ASP A 21 -22.12 21.10 -13.22
C ASP A 21 -23.64 21.24 -13.19
N ARG A 22 -24.18 22.03 -12.25
CA ARG A 22 -25.63 22.25 -12.09
C ARG A 22 -26.27 22.93 -13.31
N SER A 23 -25.46 23.62 -14.14
CA SER A 23 -25.90 24.27 -15.36
C SER A 23 -26.12 23.33 -16.54
N VAL A 24 -25.58 22.10 -16.48
CA VAL A 24 -25.80 21.08 -17.52
C VAL A 24 -27.23 20.57 -17.39
N ALA A 25 -28.00 20.71 -18.48
CA ALA A 25 -29.45 20.40 -18.48
C ALA A 25 -29.69 18.89 -18.25
N ASP A 26 -28.89 18.04 -18.88
CA ASP A 26 -28.98 16.59 -18.76
C ASP A 26 -28.31 16.10 -17.46
N PRO A 27 -29.06 15.50 -16.52
CA PRO A 27 -28.50 14.98 -15.27
C PRO A 27 -27.45 13.89 -15.46
N GLU A 28 -27.52 13.10 -16.54
CA GLU A 28 -26.60 11.99 -16.82
C GLU A 28 -25.23 12.49 -17.29
N GLN A 29 -25.16 13.71 -17.81
CA GLN A 29 -23.92 14.35 -18.26
C GLN A 29 -23.23 15.16 -17.15
N ARG A 30 -23.84 15.24 -15.96
CA ARG A 30 -23.27 15.96 -14.83
C ARG A 30 -22.20 15.14 -14.13
N THR A 31 -21.05 15.75 -13.86
CA THR A 31 -19.96 15.14 -13.11
C THR A 31 -20.39 14.86 -11.66
N PRO A 32 -20.50 13.59 -11.24
CA PRO A 32 -20.79 13.27 -9.85
C PRO A 32 -19.68 13.79 -8.95
N MET A 33 -20.05 14.30 -7.80
CA MET A 33 -19.12 14.85 -6.82
C MET A 33 -19.61 14.55 -5.40
N CYS A 34 -18.70 14.19 -4.50
CA CYS A 34 -18.95 14.26 -3.06
C CYS A 34 -17.76 14.91 -2.35
N GLY A 35 -17.96 15.36 -1.14
CA GLY A 35 -16.93 16.02 -0.38
C GLY A 35 -17.09 15.81 1.12
N VAL A 36 -15.98 15.93 1.83
CA VAL A 36 -15.89 15.89 3.28
C VAL A 36 -15.32 17.22 3.79
N PRO A 37 -15.67 17.66 4.99
CA PRO A 37 -15.03 18.81 5.61
C PRO A 37 -13.53 18.55 5.80
N TYR A 38 -12.69 19.53 5.49
CA TYR A 38 -11.24 19.40 5.58
C TYR A 38 -10.77 18.96 6.98
N HIS A 39 -11.31 19.57 8.03
CA HIS A 39 -10.92 19.29 9.42
C HIS A 39 -11.28 17.87 9.89
N SER A 40 -12.21 17.18 9.24
CA SER A 40 -12.61 15.81 9.56
C SER A 40 -12.15 14.80 8.51
N SER A 41 -11.40 15.20 7.50
CA SER A 41 -10.96 14.35 6.38
C SER A 41 -10.24 13.08 6.84
N GLN A 42 -9.42 13.17 7.89
CA GLN A 42 -8.70 12.02 8.45
C GLN A 42 -9.64 10.89 8.90
N THR A 43 -10.76 11.22 9.54
CA THR A 43 -11.75 10.21 9.97
C THR A 43 -12.36 9.48 8.76
N TYR A 44 -12.63 10.19 7.68
CA TYR A 44 -13.17 9.59 6.46
C TYR A 44 -12.12 8.74 5.73
N ILE A 45 -10.87 9.21 5.68
CA ILE A 45 -9.73 8.45 5.14
C ILE A 45 -9.57 7.15 5.93
N ALA A 46 -9.54 7.20 7.26
CA ALA A 46 -9.43 6.03 8.12
C ALA A 46 -10.53 4.98 7.82
N ARG A 47 -11.77 5.42 7.60
CA ARG A 47 -12.89 4.52 7.25
C ARG A 47 -12.71 3.83 5.90
N LEU A 48 -12.15 4.54 4.89
CA LEU A 48 -11.83 3.94 3.60
C LEU A 48 -10.68 2.95 3.69
N ILE A 49 -9.61 3.32 4.40
CA ILE A 49 -8.46 2.44 4.64
C ILE A 49 -8.88 1.16 5.38
N ALA A 50 -9.70 1.27 6.43
CA ALA A 50 -10.23 0.12 7.16
C ALA A 50 -11.07 -0.83 6.28
N LYS A 51 -11.63 -0.33 5.19
CA LYS A 51 -12.36 -1.12 4.18
C LYS A 51 -11.47 -1.61 3.04
N GLY A 52 -10.14 -1.42 3.11
CA GLY A 52 -9.17 -1.89 2.13
C GLY A 52 -9.00 -0.97 0.90
N TYR A 53 -9.53 0.25 0.92
CA TYR A 53 -9.30 1.20 -0.18
C TYR A 53 -7.95 1.91 -0.04
N LYS A 54 -7.37 2.28 -1.19
CA LYS A 54 -6.24 3.23 -1.27
C LYS A 54 -6.78 4.64 -1.45
N VAL A 55 -6.17 5.61 -0.78
CA VAL A 55 -6.61 7.00 -0.83
C VAL A 55 -5.46 7.90 -1.29
N ALA A 56 -5.60 8.53 -2.45
CA ALA A 56 -4.68 9.54 -2.93
C ALA A 56 -5.13 10.93 -2.44
N ILE A 57 -4.25 11.64 -1.77
CA ILE A 57 -4.45 13.02 -1.34
C ILE A 57 -3.84 13.93 -2.40
N CYS A 58 -4.70 14.75 -3.01
CA CYS A 58 -4.31 15.69 -4.04
C CYS A 58 -4.51 17.13 -3.52
N GLU A 59 -3.45 17.91 -3.48
CA GLU A 59 -3.48 19.30 -3.03
C GLU A 59 -3.11 20.30 -4.13
N GLN A 60 -3.44 21.56 -3.89
CA GLN A 60 -3.03 22.66 -4.75
C GLN A 60 -1.57 22.97 -4.48
N ILE A 61 -0.75 22.94 -5.53
CA ILE A 61 0.69 23.21 -5.45
C ILE A 61 1.08 24.61 -5.95
N GLU A 62 0.10 25.40 -6.39
CA GLU A 62 0.24 26.79 -6.79
C GLU A 62 -0.61 27.70 -5.92
N ASP A 63 -0.14 28.92 -5.70
CA ASP A 63 -0.92 29.97 -5.05
C ASP A 63 -2.10 30.37 -5.95
N PRO A 64 -3.37 30.23 -5.49
CA PRO A 64 -4.53 30.62 -6.26
C PRO A 64 -4.53 32.10 -6.68
N ALA A 65 -3.84 32.97 -5.93
CA ALA A 65 -3.74 34.39 -6.25
C ALA A 65 -2.86 34.68 -7.47
N THR A 66 -1.93 33.80 -7.80
CA THR A 66 -0.98 33.96 -8.90
C THR A 66 -1.29 33.08 -10.11
N ALA A 67 -2.17 32.08 -9.94
CA ALA A 67 -2.52 31.15 -10.98
C ALA A 67 -3.29 31.79 -12.14
N LYS A 68 -2.82 31.59 -13.35
CA LYS A 68 -3.52 32.00 -14.58
C LYS A 68 -4.42 30.86 -15.07
N GLY A 69 -5.63 30.75 -14.52
CA GLY A 69 -6.61 29.74 -14.87
C GLY A 69 -6.84 28.70 -13.76
N LEU A 70 -6.89 27.40 -14.09
CA LEU A 70 -7.06 26.36 -13.10
C LEU A 70 -5.77 26.19 -12.29
N VAL A 71 -5.87 26.29 -10.97
CA VAL A 71 -4.74 26.05 -10.06
C VAL A 71 -4.22 24.62 -10.23
N LYS A 72 -2.91 24.50 -10.42
CA LYS A 72 -2.25 23.21 -10.54
C LYS A 72 -2.40 22.40 -9.25
N ARG A 73 -2.67 21.12 -9.40
CA ARG A 73 -2.82 20.15 -8.30
C ARG A 73 -1.90 18.98 -8.54
N ASP A 74 -1.44 18.37 -7.46
CA ASP A 74 -0.64 17.16 -7.54
C ASP A 74 -0.98 16.21 -6.40
N VAL A 75 -0.71 14.92 -6.60
CA VAL A 75 -0.85 13.90 -5.56
C VAL A 75 0.36 14.01 -4.63
N ILE A 76 0.12 14.49 -3.41
CA ILE A 76 1.17 14.68 -2.41
C ILE A 76 1.39 13.47 -1.53
N ARG A 77 0.40 12.58 -1.44
CA ARG A 77 0.45 11.38 -0.60
C ARG A 77 -0.54 10.34 -1.09
N ILE A 78 -0.13 9.08 -1.07
CA ILE A 78 -1.01 7.91 -1.22
C ILE A 78 -0.98 7.16 0.11
N ILE A 79 -2.16 6.90 0.67
CA ILE A 79 -2.32 6.13 1.91
C ILE A 79 -2.95 4.80 1.53
N THR A 80 -2.34 3.71 1.97
CA THR A 80 -2.82 2.34 1.76
C THR A 80 -2.94 1.61 3.11
N PRO A 81 -3.66 0.49 3.22
CA PRO A 81 -3.78 -0.24 4.48
C PRO A 81 -2.44 -0.61 5.13
N GLY A 82 -1.42 -0.96 4.34
CA GLY A 82 -0.09 -1.33 4.82
C GLY A 82 0.86 -0.15 5.07
N THR A 83 0.51 1.07 4.61
CA THR A 83 1.39 2.25 4.72
C THR A 83 0.88 3.33 5.67
N VAL A 84 -0.09 3.00 6.52
CA VAL A 84 -0.60 3.92 7.54
C VAL A 84 0.46 4.19 8.60
N THR A 85 0.67 5.48 8.88
CA THR A 85 1.58 5.94 9.96
C THR A 85 0.88 6.82 10.99
N ASP A 86 -0.37 7.23 10.72
CA ASP A 86 -1.15 8.05 11.65
C ASP A 86 -1.70 7.18 12.77
N ALA A 87 -1.29 7.48 14.01
CA ALA A 87 -1.72 6.74 15.19
C ALA A 87 -3.26 6.65 15.36
N ALA A 88 -3.99 7.66 14.87
CA ALA A 88 -5.45 7.66 14.91
C ALA A 88 -6.08 6.61 13.96
N MET A 89 -5.32 6.08 13.01
CA MET A 89 -5.75 5.06 12.04
C MET A 89 -5.20 3.67 12.36
N LEU A 90 -4.29 3.56 13.32
CA LEU A 90 -3.68 2.30 13.75
C LEU A 90 -4.47 1.69 14.91
N GLU A 91 -4.50 0.36 14.97
CA GLU A 91 -5.06 -0.35 16.12
C GLU A 91 -4.02 -0.40 17.25
N GLU A 92 -4.39 0.08 18.42
CA GLU A 92 -3.50 0.08 19.60
C GLU A 92 -3.04 -1.34 19.95
N GLY A 93 -1.73 -1.50 20.13
CA GLY A 93 -1.12 -2.78 20.49
C GLY A 93 -1.02 -3.81 19.35
N LYS A 94 -1.31 -3.42 18.11
CA LYS A 94 -1.14 -4.29 16.94
C LYS A 94 -0.20 -3.65 15.93
N SER A 95 0.69 -4.46 15.37
CA SER A 95 1.55 -4.06 14.26
C SER A 95 0.75 -3.94 12.96
N ASN A 96 1.15 -3.02 12.10
CA ASN A 96 0.52 -2.75 10.80
C ASN A 96 1.50 -3.07 9.67
N TYR A 97 1.58 -4.35 9.30
CA TYR A 97 2.56 -4.79 8.32
C TYR A 97 2.12 -4.57 6.88
N LEU A 98 3.03 -4.00 6.09
CA LEU A 98 3.12 -4.15 4.65
C LEU A 98 3.96 -5.41 4.39
N GLY A 99 3.44 -6.36 3.63
CA GLY A 99 4.13 -7.57 3.22
C GLY A 99 4.57 -7.51 1.76
N ALA A 100 5.63 -8.21 1.43
CA ALA A 100 6.04 -8.50 0.07
C ALA A 100 6.42 -9.96 -0.06
N VAL A 101 5.96 -10.62 -1.13
CA VAL A 101 6.33 -12.02 -1.44
C VAL A 101 6.84 -12.11 -2.86
N TYR A 102 7.99 -12.73 -3.00
CA TYR A 102 8.62 -13.04 -4.27
C TYR A 102 8.80 -14.54 -4.40
N CYS A 103 8.34 -15.15 -5.50
CA CYS A 103 8.55 -16.55 -5.82
C CYS A 103 9.05 -16.70 -7.26
N GLU A 104 10.15 -17.41 -7.46
CA GLU A 104 10.71 -17.71 -8.76
C GLU A 104 11.58 -18.97 -8.71
N ALA A 105 11.49 -19.82 -9.73
CA ALA A 105 12.33 -21.00 -9.93
C ALA A 105 12.43 -21.90 -8.68
N GLY A 106 11.33 -22.11 -7.95
CA GLY A 106 11.29 -22.96 -6.75
C GLY A 106 11.90 -22.32 -5.49
N LYS A 107 12.20 -21.03 -5.53
CA LYS A 107 12.62 -20.24 -4.37
C LYS A 107 11.57 -19.19 -4.05
N CYS A 108 11.33 -18.97 -2.78
CA CYS A 108 10.45 -17.90 -2.32
C CYS A 108 11.14 -17.08 -1.24
N ALA A 109 10.77 -15.82 -1.18
CA ALA A 109 11.15 -14.91 -0.10
C ALA A 109 9.94 -14.07 0.33
N ALA A 110 9.91 -13.74 1.61
CA ALA A 110 8.89 -12.85 2.17
C ALA A 110 9.57 -11.75 2.99
N ALA A 111 9.08 -10.54 2.87
CA ALA A 111 9.50 -9.40 3.67
C ALA A 111 8.27 -8.74 4.30
N PHE A 112 8.43 -8.26 5.52
CA PHE A 112 7.37 -7.58 6.28
C PHE A 112 7.95 -6.31 6.90
N CYS A 113 7.25 -5.20 6.73
CA CYS A 113 7.66 -3.92 7.27
C CYS A 113 6.48 -3.26 7.99
N ASP A 114 6.68 -2.87 9.24
CA ASP A 114 5.79 -1.95 9.93
C ASP A 114 6.40 -0.55 9.87
N ILE A 115 5.83 0.30 9.01
CA ILE A 115 6.36 1.66 8.76
C ILE A 115 6.21 2.55 10.01
N SER A 116 5.25 2.24 10.88
CA SER A 116 4.99 3.04 12.09
C SER A 116 6.05 2.83 13.17
N THR A 117 6.63 1.64 13.24
CA THR A 117 7.64 1.25 14.24
C THR A 117 9.04 1.18 13.65
N GLY A 118 9.16 1.04 12.32
CA GLY A 118 10.42 0.78 11.63
C GLY A 118 10.86 -0.69 11.70
N GLU A 119 10.00 -1.59 12.19
CA GLU A 119 10.30 -3.03 12.19
C GLU A 119 10.36 -3.56 10.75
N PHE A 120 11.43 -4.31 10.44
CA PHE A 120 11.62 -4.93 9.13
C PHE A 120 12.13 -6.35 9.28
N CYS A 121 11.38 -7.31 8.76
CA CYS A 121 11.68 -8.75 8.82
C CYS A 121 11.76 -9.33 7.42
N VAL A 122 12.73 -10.21 7.17
CA VAL A 122 12.90 -10.91 5.89
C VAL A 122 13.11 -12.39 6.15
N ALA A 123 12.50 -13.24 5.34
CA ALA A 123 12.70 -14.67 5.32
C ALA A 123 12.85 -15.17 3.88
N ALA A 124 13.82 -16.04 3.65
CA ALA A 124 14.02 -16.69 2.35
C ALA A 124 13.92 -18.20 2.51
N PHE A 125 13.34 -18.87 1.52
CA PHE A 125 13.05 -20.30 1.54
C PHE A 125 13.52 -20.95 0.25
N GLU A 126 14.06 -22.15 0.34
CA GLU A 126 14.49 -22.99 -0.79
C GLU A 126 13.72 -24.30 -0.82
N GLY A 127 13.37 -24.82 -1.99
CA GLY A 127 12.63 -26.08 -2.18
C GLY A 127 11.10 -25.90 -2.22
N ASP A 128 10.32 -26.91 -1.80
CA ASP A 128 8.85 -26.84 -1.75
C ASP A 128 8.39 -26.07 -0.51
N ASN A 129 8.37 -24.73 -0.63
CA ASN A 129 8.35 -23.80 0.50
C ASN A 129 7.05 -23.03 0.67
N LEU A 130 6.03 -23.37 -0.07
CA LEU A 130 4.75 -22.65 -0.02
C LEU A 130 4.18 -22.63 1.41
N SER A 131 4.30 -23.76 2.14
CA SER A 131 3.86 -23.86 3.54
C SER A 131 4.59 -22.89 4.47
N HIS A 132 5.88 -22.65 4.25
CA HIS A 132 6.66 -21.70 5.04
C HIS A 132 6.25 -20.27 4.77
N VAL A 133 6.03 -19.90 3.49
CA VAL A 133 5.49 -18.59 3.12
C VAL A 133 4.13 -18.35 3.77
N LEU A 134 3.22 -19.33 3.73
CA LEU A 134 1.90 -19.23 4.36
C LEU A 134 1.99 -19.11 5.89
N ASN A 135 2.94 -19.79 6.53
CA ASN A 135 3.17 -19.66 7.97
C ASN A 135 3.63 -18.26 8.34
N GLU A 136 4.58 -17.66 7.58
CA GLU A 136 5.01 -16.29 7.83
C GLU A 136 3.90 -15.28 7.54
N LEU A 137 3.14 -15.47 6.46
CA LEU A 137 1.96 -14.64 6.20
C LEU A 137 0.95 -14.72 7.36
N GLY A 138 0.71 -15.91 7.91
CA GLY A 138 -0.15 -16.09 9.07
C GLY A 138 0.40 -15.45 10.35
N ARG A 139 1.73 -15.50 10.55
CA ARG A 139 2.42 -14.92 11.70
C ARG A 139 2.37 -13.39 11.71
N PHE A 140 2.69 -12.76 10.57
CA PHE A 140 2.74 -11.31 10.45
C PHE A 140 1.37 -10.69 10.11
N ALA A 141 0.47 -11.46 9.50
CA ALA A 141 -0.88 -11.03 9.10
C ALA A 141 -0.90 -9.63 8.45
N PRO A 142 -0.17 -9.43 7.33
CA PRO A 142 -0.05 -8.12 6.73
C PRO A 142 -1.40 -7.56 6.28
N ARG A 143 -1.57 -6.24 6.35
CA ARG A 143 -2.76 -5.55 5.87
C ARG A 143 -2.74 -5.36 4.36
N GLU A 144 -1.54 -5.34 3.78
CA GLU A 144 -1.31 -5.22 2.35
C GLU A 144 -0.17 -6.13 1.93
N LEU A 145 -0.30 -6.81 0.80
CA LEU A 145 0.69 -7.74 0.29
C LEU A 145 1.01 -7.43 -1.17
N ILE A 146 2.26 -7.13 -1.43
CA ILE A 146 2.79 -6.93 -2.77
C ILE A 146 3.40 -8.26 -3.25
N MET A 147 3.10 -8.66 -4.48
CA MET A 147 3.56 -9.95 -5.01
C MET A 147 4.16 -9.78 -6.40
N ASN A 148 5.19 -10.57 -6.72
CA ASN A 148 5.58 -10.76 -8.10
C ASN A 148 4.65 -11.74 -8.82
N LYS A 149 4.78 -11.84 -10.14
CA LYS A 149 3.97 -12.74 -10.97
C LYS A 149 4.06 -14.20 -10.51
N GLY A 150 5.25 -14.69 -10.17
CA GLY A 150 5.45 -16.06 -9.70
C GLY A 150 4.68 -16.37 -8.42
N ALA A 151 4.68 -15.46 -7.44
CA ALA A 151 3.91 -15.61 -6.22
C ALA A 151 2.38 -15.58 -6.49
N ALA A 152 1.93 -14.70 -7.38
CA ALA A 152 0.52 -14.58 -7.74
C ALA A 152 0.00 -15.83 -8.49
N GLU A 153 0.81 -16.44 -9.34
CA GLU A 153 0.45 -17.64 -10.11
C GLU A 153 0.27 -18.89 -9.22
N THR A 154 0.78 -18.90 -7.99
CA THR A 154 0.58 -20.03 -7.06
C THR A 154 -0.87 -20.25 -6.67
N GLN A 155 -1.74 -19.28 -6.85
CA GLN A 155 -3.14 -19.20 -6.39
C GLN A 155 -3.29 -19.37 -4.86
N THR A 156 -2.46 -20.16 -4.22
CA THR A 156 -2.52 -20.46 -2.78
C THR A 156 -2.14 -19.25 -1.93
N ILE A 157 -1.10 -18.49 -2.33
CA ILE A 157 -0.69 -17.27 -1.62
C ILE A 157 -1.77 -16.20 -1.69
N PRO A 158 -2.26 -15.82 -2.89
CA PRO A 158 -3.36 -14.84 -3.00
C PRO A 158 -4.60 -15.25 -2.24
N ASP A 159 -5.02 -16.51 -2.38
CA ASP A 159 -6.21 -17.02 -1.71
C ASP A 159 -6.10 -16.98 -0.19
N PHE A 160 -4.95 -17.36 0.35
CA PHE A 160 -4.69 -17.29 1.79
C PHE A 160 -4.69 -15.84 2.29
N ALA A 161 -3.93 -14.96 1.63
CA ALA A 161 -3.82 -13.56 2.02
C ALA A 161 -5.17 -12.83 1.95
N GLN A 162 -5.93 -13.03 0.88
CA GLN A 162 -7.22 -12.35 0.70
C GLN A 162 -8.34 -12.97 1.55
N LYS A 163 -8.52 -14.31 1.49
CA LYS A 163 -9.69 -14.98 2.09
C LYS A 163 -9.51 -15.23 3.59
N LYS A 164 -8.28 -15.45 4.07
CA LYS A 164 -8.00 -15.75 5.48
C LYS A 164 -7.56 -14.53 6.27
N LEU A 165 -6.72 -13.67 5.67
CA LEU A 165 -6.18 -12.50 6.37
C LEU A 165 -6.94 -11.20 6.05
N GLY A 166 -7.76 -11.17 4.99
CA GLY A 166 -8.43 -9.94 4.53
C GLY A 166 -7.45 -8.90 4.00
N CYS A 167 -6.29 -9.35 3.52
CA CYS A 167 -5.19 -8.54 3.06
C CYS A 167 -5.50 -7.91 1.70
N LEU A 168 -5.15 -6.65 1.50
CA LEU A 168 -5.18 -6.02 0.19
C LEU A 168 -4.03 -6.59 -0.65
N LEU A 169 -4.34 -7.08 -1.85
CA LEU A 169 -3.33 -7.63 -2.76
C LEU A 169 -2.92 -6.62 -3.81
N GLU A 170 -1.62 -6.55 -4.09
CA GLU A 170 -1.05 -5.73 -5.13
C GLU A 170 -0.01 -6.49 -5.94
N MET A 171 0.00 -6.25 -7.25
CA MET A 171 1.05 -6.74 -8.12
C MET A 171 2.19 -5.74 -8.15
N GLY A 172 3.38 -6.19 -7.77
CA GLY A 172 4.59 -5.44 -7.98
C GLY A 172 4.90 -5.37 -9.49
N GLY A 173 5.31 -4.19 -9.94
CA GLY A 173 5.72 -3.96 -11.32
C GLY A 173 7.18 -4.35 -11.56
N ASP A 174 7.87 -3.53 -12.36
CA ASP A 174 9.30 -3.69 -12.70
C ASP A 174 10.24 -3.49 -11.49
N ASP A 175 9.69 -3.09 -10.34
CA ASP A 175 10.43 -2.85 -9.08
C ASP A 175 11.04 -4.13 -8.48
N TYR A 176 10.69 -5.32 -9.00
CA TYR A 176 11.27 -6.61 -8.58
C TYR A 176 12.51 -7.03 -9.39
N GLU A 177 13.04 -6.16 -10.23
CA GLU A 177 14.28 -6.46 -10.93
C GLU A 177 15.46 -6.46 -9.94
N TYR A 178 16.27 -7.54 -9.97
CA TYR A 178 17.31 -7.78 -8.96
C TYR A 178 18.30 -6.61 -8.84
N THR A 179 18.74 -6.05 -9.95
CA THR A 179 19.75 -4.97 -9.97
C THR A 179 19.20 -3.71 -9.31
N ALA A 180 17.93 -3.37 -9.60
CA ALA A 180 17.26 -2.21 -9.01
C ALA A 180 17.05 -2.41 -7.51
N CYS A 181 16.53 -3.58 -7.10
CA CYS A 181 16.33 -3.92 -5.69
C CYS A 181 17.65 -3.92 -4.91
N ALA A 182 18.71 -4.51 -5.48
CA ALA A 182 20.03 -4.55 -4.85
C ALA A 182 20.60 -3.14 -4.65
N ALA A 183 20.44 -2.25 -5.63
CA ALA A 183 20.89 -0.86 -5.52
C ALA A 183 20.15 -0.12 -4.39
N ILE A 184 18.84 -0.25 -4.31
CA ILE A 184 18.01 0.38 -3.26
C ILE A 184 18.42 -0.13 -1.87
N VAL A 185 18.61 -1.44 -1.72
CA VAL A 185 19.04 -2.03 -0.43
C VAL A 185 20.44 -1.54 -0.05
N CYS A 186 21.38 -1.52 -0.99
CA CYS A 186 22.74 -1.02 -0.73
C CYS A 186 22.73 0.46 -0.32
N GLU A 187 21.94 1.29 -0.98
CA GLU A 187 21.80 2.71 -0.64
C GLU A 187 21.19 2.91 0.74
N GLN A 188 20.09 2.23 1.03
CA GLN A 188 19.36 2.35 2.29
C GLN A 188 20.22 1.94 3.50
N PHE A 189 20.92 0.82 3.39
CA PHE A 189 21.72 0.27 4.47
C PHE A 189 23.21 0.64 4.40
N LYS A 190 23.61 1.48 3.42
CA LYS A 190 24.99 1.91 3.17
C LYS A 190 25.97 0.74 3.00
N LEU A 191 25.52 -0.27 2.26
CA LEU A 191 26.28 -1.47 1.95
C LEU A 191 27.01 -1.31 0.61
N ASN A 192 28.18 -1.93 0.49
CA ASN A 192 28.92 -1.98 -0.80
C ASN A 192 28.33 -3.03 -1.76
N SER A 193 27.67 -4.07 -1.26
CA SER A 193 27.07 -5.14 -2.02
C SER A 193 26.03 -5.87 -1.17
N VAL A 194 24.97 -6.39 -1.80
CA VAL A 194 24.02 -7.33 -1.17
C VAL A 194 24.55 -8.77 -1.18
N ARG A 195 25.61 -9.06 -1.94
CA ARG A 195 26.32 -10.35 -1.93
C ARG A 195 27.37 -10.29 -0.82
N SER A 196 27.10 -10.93 0.29
CA SER A 196 28.09 -11.20 1.33
C SER A 196 28.64 -12.60 1.13
N GLU A 197 29.92 -12.71 0.89
CA GLU A 197 30.60 -14.03 0.90
C GLU A 197 30.82 -14.54 2.32
N GLU A 198 30.71 -13.70 3.38
CA GLU A 198 31.02 -14.13 4.77
C GLU A 198 30.26 -13.43 5.92
N HIS A 199 29.31 -12.52 5.69
CA HIS A 199 28.69 -11.75 6.78
C HIS A 199 27.15 -11.89 6.92
N THR A 200 26.66 -13.12 6.95
CA THR A 200 25.26 -13.40 7.34
C THR A 200 24.95 -12.94 8.77
N SER A 201 25.97 -12.75 9.61
CA SER A 201 25.85 -12.29 10.99
C SER A 201 25.59 -10.78 11.12
N GLU A 202 26.11 -9.95 10.21
CA GLU A 202 25.93 -8.49 10.30
C GLU A 202 24.53 -8.04 9.85
N LEU A 203 24.00 -8.62 8.77
CA LEU A 203 22.61 -8.37 8.36
C LEU A 203 21.60 -8.83 9.42
N GLN A 204 21.85 -9.97 10.07
CA GLN A 204 21.02 -10.42 11.19
C GLN A 204 21.12 -9.53 12.44
N SER A 205 22.22 -8.80 12.63
CA SER A 205 22.37 -7.86 13.74
C SER A 205 21.71 -6.50 13.48
N LEU A 206 21.54 -6.11 12.20
CA LEU A 206 20.86 -4.89 11.78
C LEU A 206 19.33 -5.03 11.70
N ILE A 207 18.84 -6.29 11.72
CA ILE A 207 17.41 -6.64 11.62
C ILE A 207 16.81 -6.96 13.02
N ARG A 208 17.56 -6.75 14.08
CA ARG A 208 17.07 -6.91 15.47
C ARG A 208 16.65 -5.59 16.09
#